data_e04304da5dfeb0288c3b6c489c5fe6a2
#
_entry.id   e04304da5dfeb0288c3b6c489c5fe6a2
#
_cell.length_a   1.000
_cell.length_b   1.000
_cell.length_c   1.000
_cell.angle_alpha   90.00
_cell.angle_beta   90.00
_cell.angle_gamma   90.00
#
_symmetry.space_group_name_H-M   'P 1'
#
loop_
_entity.id
_entity.type
_entity.pdbx_description
1 polymer ?
#
loop_
_entity_poly.entity_id
_entity_poly.type
_entity_poly.pdbx_seq_one_letter_code
_entity_poly.pdbx_strand_id
1 'polypeptide(L)' 'MKDISYKPLWKLLIDKDLSKKELALVAGVSQSSVAKMSRGETISMDVILKICSALDCDIGDICEAVPEKTAN' A
#
# COMPACT_ATOMS: atom_id res chain seq x y z
N MET A 1 -2.33 -19.78 4.22
CA MET A 1 -2.50 -18.66 3.28
C MET A 1 -1.44 -17.60 3.57
N LYS A 2 -0.90 -16.99 2.53
CA LYS A 2 0.09 -15.92 2.72
C LYS A 2 -0.58 -14.63 3.16
N ASP A 3 0.18 -13.79 3.83
CA ASP A 3 -0.26 -12.44 4.18
C ASP A 3 0.20 -11.44 3.13
N ILE A 4 -0.33 -10.23 3.19
CA ILE A 4 0.10 -9.15 2.32
C ILE A 4 1.01 -8.20 3.10
N SER A 5 2.00 -7.66 2.43
CA SER A 5 2.88 -6.62 2.98
C SER A 5 2.92 -5.43 2.03
N TYR A 6 2.83 -4.23 2.59
CA TYR A 6 2.93 -2.98 1.84
C TYR A 6 4.27 -2.28 2.09
N LYS A 7 5.26 -3.01 2.60
CA LYS A 7 6.59 -2.44 2.83
C LYS A 7 7.17 -1.78 1.58
N PRO A 8 7.02 -2.37 0.37
CA PRO A 8 7.50 -1.68 -0.83
C PRO A 8 6.88 -0.29 -1.00
N LEU A 9 5.57 -0.16 -0.70
CA LEU A 9 4.89 1.13 -0.78
C LEU A 9 5.48 2.14 0.19
N TRP A 10 5.71 1.71 1.45
CA TRP A 10 6.26 2.61 2.47
C TRP A 10 7.64 3.11 2.09
N LYS A 11 8.46 2.24 1.51
CA LYS A 11 9.79 2.62 1.00
C LYS A 11 9.66 3.61 -0.16
N LEU A 12 8.71 3.38 -1.06
CA LEU A 12 8.48 4.27 -2.20
C LEU A 12 8.04 5.66 -1.73
N LEU A 13 7.18 5.73 -0.70
CA LEU A 13 6.77 7.00 -0.13
C LEU A 13 7.94 7.77 0.46
N ILE A 14 8.85 7.07 1.13
CA ILE A 14 10.06 7.69 1.68
C ILE A 14 10.89 8.27 0.55
N ASP A 15 11.09 7.51 -0.52
CA ASP A 15 11.86 7.95 -1.68
C ASP A 15 11.24 9.17 -2.36
N LYS A 16 9.91 9.25 -2.36
CA LYS A 16 9.17 10.36 -2.96
C LYS A 16 8.87 11.49 -1.97
N ASP A 17 9.31 11.33 -0.74
CA ASP A 17 9.09 12.33 0.32
C ASP A 17 7.60 12.63 0.55
N LEU A 18 6.79 11.57 0.54
CA LEU A 18 5.35 11.65 0.76
C LEU A 18 4.96 11.01 2.09
N SER A 19 4.04 11.65 2.81
CA SER A 19 3.43 11.05 3.99
C SER A 19 2.25 10.16 3.56
N LYS A 20 1.77 9.32 4.47
CA LYS A 20 0.58 8.50 4.22
C LYS A 20 -0.65 9.36 3.94
N LYS A 21 -0.77 10.48 4.64
CA LYS A 21 -1.86 11.44 4.44
C LYS A 21 -1.80 12.03 3.03
N GLU A 22 -0.61 12.42 2.60
CA GLU A 22 -0.41 12.94 1.25
C GLU A 22 -0.70 11.89 0.19
N LEU A 23 -0.33 10.63 0.45
CA LEU A 23 -0.65 9.54 -0.45
C LEU A 23 -2.16 9.44 -0.68
N ALA A 24 -2.95 9.49 0.39
CA ALA A 24 -4.40 9.43 0.27
C ALA A 24 -4.93 10.56 -0.59
N LEU A 25 -4.40 11.77 -0.44
CA LEU A 25 -4.82 12.92 -1.22
C LEU A 25 -4.45 12.78 -2.71
N VAL A 26 -3.21 12.43 -3.03
CA VAL A 26 -2.77 12.35 -4.43
C VAL A 26 -3.37 11.16 -5.16
N ALA A 27 -3.62 10.06 -4.46
CA ALA A 27 -4.21 8.87 -5.07
C ALA A 27 -5.74 8.92 -5.12
N GLY A 28 -6.35 9.85 -4.40
CA GLY A 28 -7.81 9.93 -4.33
C GLY A 28 -8.44 8.75 -3.61
N VAL A 29 -7.76 8.24 -2.58
CA VAL A 29 -8.27 7.14 -1.76
C VAL A 29 -8.54 7.65 -0.35
N SER A 30 -9.36 6.92 0.42
CA SER A 30 -9.72 7.34 1.77
C SER A 30 -8.56 7.13 2.74
N GLN A 31 -8.53 7.95 3.79
CA GLN A 31 -7.59 7.76 4.90
C GLN A 31 -7.80 6.40 5.55
N SER A 32 -9.06 5.93 5.59
CA SER A 32 -9.42 4.63 6.12
C SER A 32 -8.74 3.50 5.35
N SER A 33 -8.67 3.60 4.02
CA SER A 33 -7.98 2.62 3.18
C SER A 33 -6.50 2.57 3.50
N VAL A 34 -5.86 3.73 3.62
CA VAL A 34 -4.43 3.81 3.97
C VAL A 34 -4.19 3.23 5.37
N ALA A 35 -5.10 3.51 6.32
CA ALA A 35 -5.00 2.95 7.67
C ALA A 35 -5.06 1.41 7.66
N LYS A 36 -5.94 0.83 6.84
CA LYS A 36 -6.01 -0.63 6.68
C LYS A 36 -4.71 -1.19 6.13
N MET A 37 -4.12 -0.52 5.15
CA MET A 37 -2.83 -0.94 4.60
C MET A 37 -1.73 -0.87 5.66
N SER A 38 -1.77 0.14 6.53
CA SER A 38 -0.81 0.26 7.64
C SER A 38 -0.91 -0.91 8.62
N ARG A 39 -2.09 -1.51 8.74
CA ARG A 39 -2.30 -2.68 9.59
C ARG A 39 -2.03 -4.00 8.87
N GLY A 40 -1.63 -3.96 7.61
CA GLY A 40 -1.37 -5.16 6.83
C GLY A 40 -2.64 -5.87 6.37
N GLU A 41 -3.76 -5.17 6.33
CA GLU A 41 -5.03 -5.74 5.85
C GLU A 41 -5.11 -5.70 4.33
N THR A 42 -5.89 -6.61 3.77
CA THR A 42 -6.13 -6.59 2.32
C THR A 42 -6.99 -5.39 1.95
N ILE A 43 -6.81 -4.90 0.74
CA ILE A 43 -7.52 -3.74 0.22
C ILE A 43 -8.01 -4.07 -1.19
N SER A 44 -9.02 -3.34 -1.67
CA SER A 44 -9.55 -3.60 -3.01
C SER A 44 -8.51 -3.28 -4.09
N MET A 45 -8.61 -3.99 -5.20
CA MET A 45 -7.72 -3.77 -6.33
C MET A 45 -7.90 -2.36 -6.90
N ASP A 46 -9.11 -1.80 -6.82
CA ASP A 46 -9.36 -0.43 -7.27
C ASP A 46 -8.48 0.57 -6.53
N VAL A 47 -8.35 0.42 -5.21
CA VAL A 47 -7.47 1.29 -4.41
C VAL A 47 -6.01 1.09 -4.83
N ILE A 48 -5.59 -0.16 -5.01
CA ILE A 48 -4.23 -0.49 -5.45
C ILE A 48 -3.92 0.19 -6.78
N LEU A 49 -4.83 0.11 -7.73
CA LEU A 49 -4.63 0.71 -9.06
C LEU A 49 -4.61 2.23 -9.03
N LYS A 50 -5.41 2.84 -8.15
CA LYS A 50 -5.37 4.30 -7.96
C LYS A 50 -4.03 4.75 -7.44
N ILE A 51 -3.46 4.01 -6.49
CA ILE A 51 -2.13 4.30 -5.94
C ILE A 51 -1.06 4.14 -7.02
N CYS A 52 -1.12 3.06 -7.79
CA CYS A 52 -0.19 2.83 -8.89
C CYS A 52 -0.23 3.98 -9.91
N SER A 53 -1.43 4.44 -10.23
CA SER A 53 -1.61 5.55 -11.16
C SER A 53 -1.01 6.85 -10.62
N ALA A 54 -1.26 7.14 -9.34
CA ALA A 54 -0.77 8.37 -8.71
C ALA A 54 0.75 8.39 -8.58
N LEU A 55 1.37 7.23 -8.31
CA LEU A 55 2.81 7.13 -8.11
C LEU A 55 3.55 6.66 -9.37
N ASP A 56 2.82 6.40 -10.44
CA ASP A 56 3.37 5.91 -11.71
C ASP A 56 4.25 4.68 -11.50
N CYS A 57 3.69 3.64 -10.91
CA CYS A 57 4.40 2.42 -10.57
C CYS A 57 3.52 1.19 -10.81
N ASP A 58 4.09 0.01 -10.65
CA ASP A 58 3.39 -1.25 -10.83
C ASP A 58 2.94 -1.80 -9.47
N ILE A 59 2.05 -2.80 -9.51
CA ILE A 59 1.51 -3.44 -8.30
C ILE A 59 2.65 -4.00 -7.43
N GLY A 60 3.63 -4.64 -8.04
CA GLY A 60 4.78 -5.21 -7.32
C GLY A 60 5.65 -4.17 -6.64
N ASP A 61 5.53 -2.91 -7.03
CA ASP A 61 6.29 -1.82 -6.40
C ASP A 61 5.63 -1.34 -5.09
N ILE A 62 4.40 -1.76 -4.81
CA ILE A 62 3.67 -1.29 -3.64
C ILE A 62 3.24 -2.40 -2.68
N CYS A 63 3.18 -3.65 -3.12
CA CYS A 63 2.79 -4.75 -2.22
C CYS A 63 3.39 -6.07 -2.66
N GLU A 64 3.42 -7.02 -1.73
CA GLU A 64 3.96 -8.35 -1.98
C GLU A 64 3.28 -9.37 -1.07
N ALA A 65 3.25 -10.61 -1.51
CA ALA A 65 2.79 -11.72 -0.67
C ALA A 65 3.96 -12.20 0.17
N VAL A 66 3.72 -12.33 1.47
CA VAL A 66 4.75 -12.74 2.43
C VAL A 66 4.26 -13.96 3.22
N PRO A 67 5.16 -14.72 3.85
CA PRO A 67 4.75 -15.84 4.68
C PRO A 67 3.78 -15.42 5.77
N GLU A 68 2.88 -16.33 6.14
CA GLU A 68 1.86 -16.05 7.13
C GLU A 68 2.49 -15.67 8.47
N LYS A 69 2.10 -14.49 8.98
CA LYS A 69 2.70 -13.93 10.19
C LYS A 69 2.23 -14.61 11.46
N THR A 70 1.06 -15.27 11.41
CA THR A 70 0.48 -15.93 12.56
C THR A 70 0.99 -17.35 12.74
N ALA A 71 1.89 -17.82 11.89
CA ALA A 71 2.41 -19.19 11.91
C ALA A 71 3.48 -19.42 12.97
N ASN A 72 3.62 -18.56 13.89
CA ASN A 72 4.63 -18.70 14.97
C ASN A 72 4.12 -19.54 16.12
#